data_a2b58c018bc2582d308a6486dd9854a9
#
_entry.id   a2b58c018bc2582d308a6486dd9854a9
#
_cell.length_a   1.000
_cell.length_b   1.000
_cell.length_c   1.000
_cell.angle_alpha   90.00
_cell.angle_beta   90.00
_cell.angle_gamma   90.00
#
_symmetry.space_group_name_H-M   'P 1'
#
loop_
_entity.id
_entity.type
_entity.pdbx_description
1 polymer ?
#
loop_
_entity_poly.entity_id
_entity_poly.type
_entity_poly.pdbx_seq_one_letter_code
_entity_poly.pdbx_strand_id
1 'polypeptide(L)'
;LRFYSMNFEQLGVIESSVEGLKPEKEADWTNYPKGVMWAFGEKGMKVEQGMDLVLFGNIPNGSGLSSSASVEVLTVYILKDMFGFDVTNQDLALIGQFTENKFDGVNCGIMDQFAIAMGKAGHAIFLDTATLKYEYAPIKLENAKIVISCSNKKRGLGDSKYNERRSECETALAEIQKEMPIQTLGDLTEEQFEELKDDPLIASWGLRRFLGMPTEVPFNKSHVEIGYSDA
;
A
#
# COMPACT_ATOMS: atom_id res chain seq x y z
N LEU A 1 24.99 4.10 6.66
CA LEU A 1 24.03 3.02 6.76
C LEU A 1 24.62 1.76 6.15
N ARG A 2 24.43 0.61 6.79
CA ARG A 2 24.77 -0.70 6.22
C ARG A 2 23.55 -1.62 6.35
N PHE A 3 23.19 -2.25 5.25
CA PHE A 3 22.02 -3.12 5.15
C PHE A 3 22.44 -4.53 4.74
N TYR A 4 21.91 -5.51 5.41
CA TYR A 4 22.05 -6.91 5.05
C TYR A 4 20.72 -7.64 5.17
N SER A 5 20.35 -8.41 4.15
CA SER A 5 19.15 -9.25 4.19
C SER A 5 19.49 -10.71 4.15
N MET A 6 19.01 -11.47 5.12
CA MET A 6 19.10 -12.92 5.14
C MET A 6 18.23 -13.59 4.07
N ASN A 7 17.30 -12.83 3.43
CA ASN A 7 16.51 -13.31 2.30
C ASN A 7 17.23 -13.11 0.95
N PHE A 8 18.24 -12.23 0.91
CA PHE A 8 19.00 -11.85 -0.29
C PHE A 8 20.50 -11.86 0.00
N GLU A 9 21.01 -12.94 0.61
CA GLU A 9 22.41 -13.09 1.02
C GLU A 9 23.39 -12.84 -0.13
N GLN A 10 23.00 -13.16 -1.36
CA GLN A 10 23.80 -12.97 -2.56
C GLN A 10 24.10 -11.50 -2.87
N LEU A 11 23.33 -10.55 -2.34
CA LEU A 11 23.58 -9.11 -2.49
C LEU A 11 24.66 -8.60 -1.53
N GLY A 12 24.99 -9.38 -0.48
CA GLY A 12 25.95 -8.96 0.53
C GLY A 12 25.47 -7.77 1.34
N VAL A 13 26.43 -7.02 1.87
CA VAL A 13 26.17 -5.76 2.59
C VAL A 13 26.05 -4.62 1.58
N ILE A 14 24.93 -3.90 1.63
CA ILE A 14 24.72 -2.70 0.82
C ILE A 14 24.94 -1.49 1.72
N GLU A 15 25.79 -0.58 1.29
CA GLU A 15 26.12 0.65 2.04
C GLU A 15 25.46 1.88 1.41
N SER A 16 25.07 2.83 2.25
CA SER A 16 24.51 4.11 1.83
C SER A 16 24.88 5.21 2.82
N SER A 17 24.94 6.47 2.35
CA SER A 17 24.99 7.61 3.27
C SER A 17 23.67 7.77 4.01
N VAL A 18 23.71 8.43 5.16
CA VAL A 18 22.54 8.97 5.86
C VAL A 18 22.05 10.27 5.23
N GLU A 19 22.96 10.98 4.54
CA GLU A 19 22.67 12.25 3.90
C GLU A 19 22.36 12.09 2.42
N GLY A 20 21.47 12.92 1.90
CA GLY A 20 21.14 12.95 0.47
C GLY A 20 20.46 11.68 -0.02
N LEU A 21 19.64 11.07 0.83
CA LEU A 21 18.90 9.85 0.49
C LEU A 21 18.02 10.05 -0.74
N LYS A 22 18.17 9.16 -1.70
CA LYS A 22 17.39 9.11 -2.94
C LYS A 22 17.18 7.67 -3.39
N PRO A 23 16.15 7.38 -4.18
CA PRO A 23 15.97 6.05 -4.73
C PRO A 23 17.10 5.73 -5.72
N GLU A 24 17.64 4.53 -5.65
CA GLU A 24 18.72 4.04 -6.50
C GLU A 24 18.36 2.65 -7.00
N LYS A 25 18.48 2.45 -8.31
CA LYS A 25 18.09 1.17 -8.92
C LYS A 25 18.93 -0.01 -8.40
N GLU A 26 20.21 0.25 -8.16
CA GLU A 26 21.17 -0.73 -7.68
C GLU A 26 21.01 -1.05 -6.18
N ALA A 27 20.28 -0.20 -5.47
CA ALA A 27 20.02 -0.37 -4.03
C ALA A 27 18.96 -1.43 -3.71
N ASP A 28 18.20 -1.89 -4.72
CA ASP A 28 17.21 -2.95 -4.62
C ASP A 28 16.27 -2.71 -3.41
N TRP A 29 16.06 -3.73 -2.58
CA TRP A 29 15.18 -3.68 -1.41
C TRP A 29 15.57 -2.63 -0.36
N THR A 30 16.81 -2.15 -0.37
CA THR A 30 17.25 -1.12 0.60
C THR A 30 16.64 0.25 0.35
N ASN A 31 15.99 0.45 -0.81
CA ASN A 31 15.22 1.67 -1.05
C ASN A 31 14.08 1.84 -0.04
N TYR A 32 13.41 0.77 0.39
CA TYR A 32 12.35 0.85 1.40
C TYR A 32 12.84 1.46 2.73
N PRO A 33 13.83 0.90 3.44
CA PRO A 33 14.32 1.51 4.68
C PRO A 33 14.97 2.88 4.44
N LYS A 34 15.67 3.12 3.32
CA LYS A 34 16.19 4.45 2.97
C LYS A 34 15.08 5.47 2.77
N GLY A 35 14.04 5.08 2.07
CA GLY A 35 12.86 5.92 1.82
C GLY A 35 12.13 6.29 3.11
N VAL A 36 12.03 5.36 4.06
CA VAL A 36 11.48 5.66 5.39
C VAL A 36 12.32 6.69 6.12
N MET A 37 13.65 6.57 6.14
CA MET A 37 14.53 7.56 6.77
C MET A 37 14.40 8.93 6.09
N TRP A 38 14.31 8.96 4.78
CA TRP A 38 14.03 10.17 4.01
C TRP A 38 12.67 10.78 4.41
N ALA A 39 11.61 9.97 4.49
CA ALA A 39 10.27 10.41 4.88
C ALA A 39 10.23 11.02 6.29
N PHE A 40 11.00 10.47 7.23
CA PHE A 40 11.19 11.09 8.55
C PHE A 40 11.82 12.48 8.44
N GLY A 41 12.84 12.62 7.60
CA GLY A 41 13.50 13.91 7.33
C GLY A 41 12.52 14.95 6.78
N GLU A 42 11.67 14.58 5.80
CA GLU A 42 10.64 15.44 5.22
C GLU A 42 9.60 15.92 6.28
N LYS A 43 9.40 15.13 7.33
CA LYS A 43 8.53 15.46 8.46
C LYS A 43 9.27 16.19 9.62
N GLY A 44 10.52 16.58 9.41
CA GLY A 44 11.33 17.27 10.42
C GLY A 44 11.94 16.37 11.52
N MET A 45 11.78 15.06 11.38
CA MET A 45 12.34 14.04 12.28
C MET A 45 13.63 13.48 11.66
N LYS A 46 14.76 14.12 11.91
CA LYS A 46 16.01 13.74 11.26
C LYS A 46 16.67 12.52 11.91
N VAL A 47 17.07 11.58 11.08
CA VAL A 47 17.95 10.46 11.45
C VAL A 47 19.38 10.88 11.11
N GLU A 48 20.12 11.34 12.13
CA GLU A 48 21.48 11.87 11.94
C GLU A 48 22.57 10.83 12.23
N GLN A 49 22.21 9.69 12.76
CA GLN A 49 23.15 8.63 13.12
C GLN A 49 23.07 7.47 12.12
N GLY A 50 24.23 7.01 11.66
CA GLY A 50 24.32 5.77 10.88
C GLY A 50 23.95 4.54 11.71
N MET A 51 23.46 3.50 11.03
CA MET A 51 23.07 2.24 11.67
C MET A 51 23.36 1.04 10.76
N ASP A 52 23.49 -0.11 11.40
CA ASP A 52 23.59 -1.39 10.76
C ASP A 52 22.24 -2.12 10.90
N LEU A 53 21.63 -2.49 9.78
CA LEU A 53 20.36 -3.20 9.76
C LEU A 53 20.55 -4.59 9.15
N VAL A 54 20.19 -5.61 9.94
CA VAL A 54 20.07 -6.99 9.47
C VAL A 54 18.60 -7.35 9.47
N LEU A 55 18.08 -7.75 8.31
CA LEU A 55 16.67 -8.04 8.10
C LEU A 55 16.48 -9.51 7.70
N PHE A 56 15.46 -10.11 8.28
CA PHE A 56 14.92 -11.41 7.89
C PHE A 56 13.40 -11.35 7.85
N GLY A 57 12.81 -11.84 6.78
CA GLY A 57 11.35 -11.94 6.63
C GLY A 57 10.93 -13.30 6.13
N ASN A 58 9.76 -13.75 6.58
CA ASN A 58 9.12 -14.99 6.12
C ASN A 58 7.90 -14.73 5.22
N ILE A 59 7.62 -13.46 4.91
CA ILE A 59 6.62 -13.08 3.91
C ILE A 59 7.23 -13.33 2.52
N PRO A 60 6.61 -14.14 1.66
CA PRO A 60 7.13 -14.40 0.33
C PRO A 60 7.24 -13.12 -0.51
N ASN A 61 8.45 -12.84 -1.01
CA ASN A 61 8.72 -11.62 -1.79
C ASN A 61 8.04 -11.66 -3.16
N GLY A 62 7.46 -10.54 -3.58
CA GLY A 62 6.83 -10.39 -4.91
C GLY A 62 5.58 -11.25 -5.11
N SER A 63 4.96 -11.73 -4.03
CA SER A 63 3.78 -12.59 -4.06
C SER A 63 2.46 -11.84 -3.86
N GLY A 64 2.49 -10.53 -3.69
CA GLY A 64 1.31 -9.72 -3.38
C GLY A 64 0.86 -9.83 -1.92
N LEU A 65 1.77 -10.19 -1.02
CA LEU A 65 1.54 -10.28 0.43
C LEU A 65 2.19 -9.14 1.21
N SER A 66 2.32 -7.98 0.58
CA SER A 66 2.75 -6.71 1.23
C SER A 66 4.14 -6.77 1.87
N SER A 67 5.10 -7.44 1.24
CA SER A 67 6.46 -7.52 1.78
C SER A 67 7.16 -6.16 1.84
N SER A 68 6.93 -5.25 0.88
CA SER A 68 7.44 -3.87 0.89
C SER A 68 6.91 -3.09 2.10
N ALA A 69 5.59 -3.02 2.23
CA ALA A 69 4.94 -2.34 3.35
C ALA A 69 5.38 -2.91 4.71
N SER A 70 5.67 -4.23 4.78
CA SER A 70 6.19 -4.85 6.00
C SER A 70 7.56 -4.31 6.38
N VAL A 71 8.48 -4.15 5.43
CA VAL A 71 9.82 -3.57 5.67
C VAL A 71 9.72 -2.09 6.00
N GLU A 72 8.84 -1.35 5.32
CA GLU A 72 8.61 0.07 5.59
C GLU A 72 8.10 0.29 7.02
N VAL A 73 6.98 -0.34 7.39
CA VAL A 73 6.37 -0.19 8.71
C VAL A 73 7.31 -0.65 9.82
N LEU A 74 8.05 -1.75 9.62
CA LEU A 74 9.09 -2.20 10.55
C LEU A 74 10.17 -1.14 10.73
N THR A 75 10.64 -0.52 9.64
CA THR A 75 11.66 0.52 9.70
C THR A 75 11.14 1.75 10.42
N VAL A 76 9.90 2.19 10.16
CA VAL A 76 9.27 3.30 10.91
C VAL A 76 9.24 2.99 12.40
N TYR A 77 8.87 1.75 12.76
CA TYR A 77 8.81 1.33 14.16
C TYR A 77 10.21 1.33 14.81
N ILE A 78 11.23 0.84 14.11
CA ILE A 78 12.63 0.86 14.59
C ILE A 78 13.09 2.29 14.85
N LEU A 79 12.87 3.21 13.90
CA LEU A 79 13.28 4.60 14.04
C LEU A 79 12.53 5.30 15.17
N LYS A 80 11.23 5.05 15.31
CA LYS A 80 10.42 5.52 16.43
C LYS A 80 11.03 5.11 17.76
N ASP A 81 11.37 3.83 17.92
CA ASP A 81 11.88 3.29 19.18
C ASP A 81 13.31 3.76 19.47
N MET A 82 14.20 3.71 18.47
CA MET A 82 15.61 4.07 18.64
C MET A 82 15.84 5.56 18.89
N PHE A 83 15.07 6.42 18.23
CA PHE A 83 15.26 7.87 18.30
C PHE A 83 14.21 8.58 19.17
N GLY A 84 13.24 7.83 19.71
CA GLY A 84 12.20 8.39 20.59
C GLY A 84 11.23 9.32 19.86
N PHE A 85 11.00 9.11 18.56
CA PHE A 85 10.04 9.92 17.81
C PHE A 85 8.60 9.65 18.26
N ASP A 86 7.83 10.73 18.43
CA ASP A 86 6.42 10.63 18.80
C ASP A 86 5.55 10.38 17.56
N VAL A 87 5.38 9.11 17.21
CA VAL A 87 4.54 8.64 16.10
C VAL A 87 3.57 7.57 16.59
N THR A 88 2.32 7.69 16.20
CA THR A 88 1.26 6.70 16.50
C THR A 88 1.33 5.48 15.56
N ASN A 89 0.56 4.43 15.84
CA ASN A 89 0.49 3.31 14.91
C ASN A 89 -0.14 3.70 13.56
N GLN A 90 -1.06 4.67 13.52
CA GLN A 90 -1.56 5.20 12.25
C GLN A 90 -0.48 5.95 11.49
N ASP A 91 0.39 6.69 12.21
CA ASP A 91 1.53 7.36 11.57
C ASP A 91 2.52 6.38 10.97
N LEU A 92 2.68 5.17 11.55
CA LEU A 92 3.50 4.11 10.95
C LEU A 92 3.00 3.77 9.54
N ALA A 93 1.68 3.62 9.38
CA ALA A 93 1.08 3.34 8.08
C ALA A 93 1.22 4.52 7.11
N LEU A 94 0.94 5.73 7.58
CA LEU A 94 1.02 6.94 6.75
C LEU A 94 2.45 7.25 6.29
N ILE A 95 3.45 7.03 7.13
CA ILE A 95 4.86 7.23 6.76
C ILE A 95 5.29 6.16 5.75
N GLY A 96 4.90 4.90 5.94
CA GLY A 96 5.18 3.83 4.98
C GLY A 96 4.55 4.13 3.61
N GLN A 97 3.27 4.48 3.55
CA GLN A 97 2.60 4.87 2.32
C GLN A 97 3.26 6.09 1.66
N PHE A 98 3.62 7.10 2.43
CA PHE A 98 4.32 8.28 1.92
C PHE A 98 5.67 7.92 1.31
N THR A 99 6.38 6.99 1.92
CA THR A 99 7.64 6.45 1.40
C THR A 99 7.44 5.80 0.04
N GLU A 100 6.52 4.85 -0.06
CA GLU A 100 6.26 4.11 -1.30
C GLU A 100 5.80 5.05 -2.43
N ASN A 101 4.94 6.02 -2.11
CA ASN A 101 4.41 6.96 -3.09
C ASN A 101 5.41 8.02 -3.56
N LYS A 102 6.25 8.54 -2.66
CA LYS A 102 7.09 9.71 -2.95
C LYS A 102 8.55 9.37 -3.17
N PHE A 103 9.05 8.30 -2.55
CA PHE A 103 10.43 7.88 -2.70
C PHE A 103 10.55 6.74 -3.74
N ASP A 104 9.75 5.69 -3.62
CA ASP A 104 9.81 4.53 -4.53
C ASP A 104 8.99 4.72 -5.81
N GLY A 105 8.09 5.71 -5.85
CA GLY A 105 7.32 6.09 -7.05
C GLY A 105 6.15 5.17 -7.39
N VAL A 106 5.66 4.40 -6.41
CA VAL A 106 4.48 3.54 -6.54
C VAL A 106 3.29 4.22 -5.87
N ASN A 107 2.30 4.67 -6.63
CA ASN A 107 1.11 5.38 -6.11
C ASN A 107 0.14 4.43 -5.40
N CYS A 108 0.59 3.73 -4.36
CA CYS A 108 -0.22 2.77 -3.62
C CYS A 108 -1.28 3.44 -2.70
N GLY A 109 -2.37 2.69 -2.40
CA GLY A 109 -3.28 3.00 -1.31
C GLY A 109 -2.65 2.69 0.05
N ILE A 110 -3.37 3.00 1.14
CA ILE A 110 -2.85 2.81 2.51
C ILE A 110 -3.06 1.39 3.07
N MET A 111 -3.80 0.54 2.37
CA MET A 111 -4.31 -0.72 2.91
C MET A 111 -3.21 -1.61 3.49
N ASP A 112 -2.14 -1.83 2.75
CA ASP A 112 -1.07 -2.75 3.14
C ASP A 112 -0.33 -2.26 4.38
N GLN A 113 0.09 -1.00 4.40
CA GLN A 113 0.77 -0.40 5.54
C GLN A 113 -0.16 -0.32 6.76
N PHE A 114 -1.44 -0.01 6.55
CA PHE A 114 -2.42 0.05 7.64
C PHE A 114 -2.69 -1.34 8.23
N ALA A 115 -2.83 -2.37 7.40
CA ALA A 115 -3.03 -3.74 7.86
C ALA A 115 -1.86 -4.25 8.71
N ILE A 116 -0.62 -3.88 8.34
CA ILE A 116 0.57 -4.26 9.10
C ILE A 116 0.68 -3.47 10.40
N ALA A 117 0.50 -2.15 10.36
CA ALA A 117 0.65 -1.29 11.53
C ALA A 117 -0.44 -1.50 12.58
N MET A 118 -1.66 -1.81 12.14
CA MET A 118 -2.86 -1.92 12.98
C MET A 118 -3.35 -3.35 13.14
N GLY A 119 -2.64 -4.35 12.60
CA GLY A 119 -3.04 -5.75 12.63
C GLY A 119 -3.32 -6.28 14.05
N LYS A 120 -4.42 -7.03 14.21
CA LYS A 120 -4.80 -7.66 15.47
C LYS A 120 -5.11 -9.14 15.23
N ALA A 121 -4.51 -10.01 16.01
CA ALA A 121 -4.72 -11.46 15.90
C ALA A 121 -6.20 -11.82 15.96
N GLY A 122 -6.65 -12.67 15.03
CA GLY A 122 -8.05 -13.15 14.97
C GLY A 122 -9.07 -12.11 14.52
N HIS A 123 -8.65 -10.99 13.96
CA HIS A 123 -9.54 -9.94 13.49
C HIS A 123 -9.17 -9.47 12.08
N ALA A 124 -10.19 -9.11 11.31
CA ALA A 124 -10.03 -8.26 10.14
C ALA A 124 -10.16 -6.79 10.57
N ILE A 125 -9.66 -5.90 9.75
CA ILE A 125 -9.83 -4.45 9.91
C ILE A 125 -10.83 -4.00 8.85
N PHE A 126 -11.91 -3.37 9.29
CA PHE A 126 -12.82 -2.63 8.43
C PHE A 126 -12.37 -1.17 8.45
N LEU A 127 -11.79 -0.70 7.36
CA LEU A 127 -11.15 0.61 7.27
C LEU A 127 -11.91 1.49 6.29
N ASP A 128 -12.29 2.68 6.74
CA ASP A 128 -12.65 3.79 5.87
C ASP A 128 -11.37 4.53 5.46
N THR A 129 -10.95 4.35 4.22
CA THR A 129 -9.69 4.89 3.71
C THR A 129 -9.71 6.41 3.54
N ALA A 130 -10.88 7.05 3.46
CA ALA A 130 -11.02 8.50 3.36
C ALA A 130 -10.79 9.19 4.71
N THR A 131 -11.28 8.60 5.80
CA THR A 131 -11.23 9.18 7.14
C THR A 131 -10.22 8.49 8.07
N LEU A 132 -9.68 7.35 7.67
CA LEU A 132 -8.85 6.44 8.48
C LEU A 132 -9.54 5.94 9.76
N LYS A 133 -10.87 6.04 9.82
CA LYS A 133 -11.64 5.38 10.87
C LYS A 133 -11.70 3.89 10.60
N TYR A 134 -11.55 3.10 11.64
CA TYR A 134 -11.51 1.65 11.48
C TYR A 134 -12.20 0.94 12.64
N GLU A 135 -12.65 -0.28 12.38
CA GLU A 135 -13.19 -1.20 13.35
C GLU A 135 -12.58 -2.58 13.20
N TYR A 136 -12.46 -3.31 14.31
CA TYR A 136 -12.01 -4.69 14.27
C TYR A 136 -13.20 -5.64 14.19
N ALA A 137 -13.26 -6.43 13.11
CA ALA A 137 -14.23 -7.49 12.92
C ALA A 137 -13.60 -8.84 13.30
N PRO A 138 -14.13 -9.58 14.29
CA PRO A 138 -13.56 -10.88 14.65
C PRO A 138 -13.73 -11.89 13.52
N ILE A 139 -12.63 -12.59 13.19
CA ILE A 139 -12.61 -13.67 12.20
C ILE A 139 -12.85 -14.99 12.94
N LYS A 140 -13.99 -15.65 12.68
CA LYS A 140 -14.33 -16.97 13.19
C LYS A 140 -14.47 -17.93 12.02
N LEU A 141 -13.43 -18.71 11.77
CA LEU A 141 -13.38 -19.68 10.66
C LEU A 141 -13.61 -21.11 11.19
N GLU A 142 -14.78 -21.39 11.75
CA GLU A 142 -15.09 -22.66 12.45
C GLU A 142 -14.67 -23.91 11.65
N ASN A 143 -15.18 -24.05 10.43
CA ASN A 143 -14.92 -25.17 9.53
C ASN A 143 -14.30 -24.74 8.18
N ALA A 144 -13.75 -23.52 8.12
CA ALA A 144 -13.14 -22.97 6.93
C ALA A 144 -11.66 -22.59 7.18
N LYS A 145 -10.90 -22.47 6.11
CA LYS A 145 -9.52 -21.98 6.13
C LYS A 145 -9.31 -21.01 4.98
N ILE A 146 -8.52 -19.98 5.22
CA ILE A 146 -8.01 -19.12 4.16
C ILE A 146 -6.80 -19.82 3.56
N VAL A 147 -6.82 -20.08 2.24
CA VAL A 147 -5.72 -20.68 1.52
C VAL A 147 -5.12 -19.65 0.59
N ILE A 148 -3.83 -19.38 0.75
CA ILE A 148 -3.08 -18.47 -0.12
C ILE A 148 -2.21 -19.33 -1.03
N SER A 149 -2.44 -19.22 -2.35
CA SER A 149 -1.70 -19.99 -3.36
C SER A 149 -0.78 -19.06 -4.15
N CYS A 150 0.51 -19.36 -4.15
CA CYS A 150 1.47 -18.64 -4.96
C CYS A 150 1.40 -19.12 -6.42
N SER A 151 1.12 -18.20 -7.35
CA SER A 151 1.10 -18.48 -8.79
C SER A 151 2.50 -18.54 -9.42
N ASN A 152 3.55 -18.30 -8.66
CA ASN A 152 4.94 -18.15 -9.11
C ASN A 152 5.17 -17.03 -10.14
N LYS A 153 4.15 -16.20 -10.40
CA LYS A 153 4.32 -15.01 -11.24
C LYS A 153 4.85 -13.87 -10.39
N LYS A 154 6.13 -13.54 -10.57
CA LYS A 154 6.72 -12.37 -9.91
C LYS A 154 6.04 -11.10 -10.41
N ARG A 155 5.65 -10.24 -9.48
CA ARG A 155 5.19 -8.88 -9.77
C ARG A 155 6.38 -7.93 -9.60
N GLY A 156 6.75 -7.24 -10.66
CA GLY A 156 7.66 -6.09 -10.58
C GLY A 156 6.85 -4.85 -10.18
N LEU A 157 7.33 -4.07 -9.22
CA LEU A 157 6.66 -2.83 -8.81
C LEU A 157 6.54 -1.83 -9.97
N GLY A 158 7.46 -1.85 -10.94
CA GLY A 158 7.44 -0.97 -12.11
C GLY A 158 6.56 -1.44 -13.28
N ASP A 159 6.20 -2.73 -13.34
CA ASP A 159 5.45 -3.32 -14.45
C ASP A 159 3.95 -3.49 -14.14
N SER A 160 3.52 -3.06 -12.97
CA SER A 160 2.12 -3.25 -12.57
C SER A 160 1.24 -2.22 -13.27
N LYS A 161 0.09 -2.68 -13.76
CA LYS A 161 -0.99 -1.80 -14.22
C LYS A 161 -1.58 -0.93 -13.09
N TYR A 162 -0.94 -0.94 -11.92
CA TYR A 162 -1.42 -0.24 -10.74
C TYR A 162 -1.44 1.28 -10.96
N ASN A 163 -0.32 1.85 -11.41
CA ASN A 163 -0.24 3.29 -11.71
C ASN A 163 -1.19 3.67 -12.86
N GLU A 164 -1.40 2.78 -13.84
CA GLU A 164 -2.39 2.96 -14.91
C GLU A 164 -3.80 3.04 -14.32
N ARG A 165 -4.18 2.09 -13.45
CA ARG A 165 -5.48 2.07 -12.77
C ARG A 165 -5.68 3.30 -11.87
N ARG A 166 -4.65 3.71 -11.18
CA ARG A 166 -4.70 4.94 -10.37
C ARG A 166 -4.96 6.16 -11.23
N SER A 167 -4.24 6.29 -12.35
CA SER A 167 -4.45 7.38 -13.31
C SER A 167 -5.85 7.39 -13.90
N GLU A 168 -6.43 6.22 -14.17
CA GLU A 168 -7.83 6.10 -14.63
C GLU A 168 -8.81 6.63 -13.57
N CYS A 169 -8.62 6.28 -12.29
CA CYS A 169 -9.45 6.79 -11.21
C CYS A 169 -9.31 8.31 -11.04
N GLU A 170 -8.10 8.83 -11.13
CA GLU A 170 -7.83 10.27 -11.03
C GLU A 170 -8.45 11.03 -12.20
N THR A 171 -8.39 10.47 -13.41
CA THR A 171 -9.04 11.04 -14.60
C THR A 171 -10.56 11.07 -14.42
N ALA A 172 -11.16 9.96 -13.99
CA ALA A 172 -12.60 9.89 -13.73
C ALA A 172 -13.03 10.91 -12.66
N LEU A 173 -12.29 11.01 -11.56
CA LEU A 173 -12.55 12.01 -10.51
C LEU A 173 -12.51 13.44 -11.09
N ALA A 174 -11.48 13.76 -11.87
CA ALA A 174 -11.34 15.08 -12.46
C ALA A 174 -12.49 15.43 -13.44
N GLU A 175 -13.01 14.46 -14.19
CA GLU A 175 -14.18 14.66 -15.05
C GLU A 175 -15.45 14.89 -14.22
N ILE A 176 -15.69 14.08 -13.19
CA ILE A 176 -16.87 14.22 -12.34
C ILE A 176 -16.84 15.55 -11.56
N GLN A 177 -15.68 16.01 -11.15
CA GLN A 177 -15.50 17.30 -10.45
C GLN A 177 -15.91 18.52 -11.29
N LYS A 178 -16.03 18.39 -12.61
CA LYS A 178 -16.57 19.45 -13.48
C LYS A 178 -18.08 19.63 -13.30
N GLU A 179 -18.78 18.57 -12.93
CA GLU A 179 -20.24 18.52 -12.80
C GLU A 179 -20.68 18.55 -11.32
N MET A 180 -19.88 18.02 -10.41
CA MET A 180 -20.23 17.84 -8.99
C MET A 180 -19.08 18.22 -8.06
N PRO A 181 -19.37 18.87 -6.90
CA PRO A 181 -18.34 19.29 -5.94
C PRO A 181 -17.91 18.13 -5.00
N ILE A 182 -17.46 17.00 -5.56
CA ILE A 182 -16.91 15.88 -4.79
C ILE A 182 -15.40 16.02 -4.59
N GLN A 183 -14.86 15.45 -3.52
CA GLN A 183 -13.42 15.42 -3.25
C GLN A 183 -12.79 14.09 -3.63
N THR A 184 -13.55 13.01 -3.46
CA THR A 184 -13.14 11.64 -3.79
C THR A 184 -14.25 10.92 -4.54
N LEU A 185 -13.91 9.85 -5.26
CA LEU A 185 -14.93 9.01 -5.92
C LEU A 185 -15.88 8.35 -4.90
N GLY A 186 -15.42 8.13 -3.67
CA GLY A 186 -16.24 7.58 -2.59
C GLY A 186 -17.32 8.52 -2.06
N ASP A 187 -17.30 9.80 -2.46
CA ASP A 187 -18.34 10.78 -2.11
C ASP A 187 -19.59 10.66 -2.99
N LEU A 188 -19.51 9.88 -4.09
CA LEU A 188 -20.65 9.64 -4.98
C LEU A 188 -21.67 8.71 -4.32
N THR A 189 -22.95 9.10 -4.40
CA THR A 189 -24.05 8.17 -4.12
C THR A 189 -24.34 7.29 -5.33
N GLU A 190 -25.06 6.18 -5.09
CA GLU A 190 -25.47 5.27 -6.17
C GLU A 190 -26.33 6.00 -7.23
N GLU A 191 -27.24 6.87 -6.80
CA GLU A 191 -28.09 7.66 -7.68
C GLU A 191 -27.27 8.62 -8.55
N GLN A 192 -26.31 9.34 -7.96
CA GLN A 192 -25.41 10.23 -8.69
C GLN A 192 -24.57 9.48 -9.72
N PHE A 193 -24.10 8.29 -9.36
CA PHE A 193 -23.36 7.44 -10.31
C PHE A 193 -24.25 6.96 -11.46
N GLU A 194 -25.49 6.57 -11.20
CA GLU A 194 -26.44 6.13 -12.23
C GLU A 194 -26.71 7.22 -13.29
N GLU A 195 -26.67 8.50 -12.90
CA GLU A 195 -26.80 9.64 -13.82
C GLU A 195 -25.57 9.80 -14.73
N LEU A 196 -24.39 9.40 -14.25
CA LEU A 196 -23.09 9.60 -14.90
C LEU A 196 -22.58 8.35 -15.64
N LYS A 197 -23.18 7.18 -15.42
CA LYS A 197 -22.65 5.89 -15.89
C LYS A 197 -22.50 5.73 -17.39
N ASP A 198 -23.27 6.52 -18.16
CA ASP A 198 -23.27 6.48 -19.63
C ASP A 198 -22.22 7.41 -20.24
N ASP A 199 -21.53 8.23 -19.42
CA ASP A 199 -20.38 9.01 -19.89
C ASP A 199 -19.22 8.04 -20.24
N PRO A 200 -18.68 8.10 -21.46
CA PRO A 200 -17.62 7.16 -21.91
C PRO A 200 -16.37 7.18 -21.03
N LEU A 201 -16.05 8.28 -20.38
CA LEU A 201 -14.89 8.43 -19.50
C LEU A 201 -15.16 7.81 -18.11
N ILE A 202 -16.42 7.86 -17.66
CA ILE A 202 -16.88 7.35 -16.38
C ILE A 202 -17.27 5.87 -16.49
N ALA A 203 -17.75 5.45 -17.66
CA ALA A 203 -18.07 4.06 -17.97
C ALA A 203 -16.83 3.15 -18.06
N SER A 204 -15.62 3.71 -17.87
CA SER A 204 -14.40 2.90 -17.86
C SER A 204 -14.50 1.80 -16.79
N TRP A 205 -14.05 0.60 -17.14
CA TRP A 205 -14.12 -0.64 -16.33
C TRP A 205 -13.64 -0.47 -14.87
N GLY A 206 -12.74 0.49 -14.63
CA GLY A 206 -12.19 0.76 -13.32
C GLY A 206 -13.23 1.26 -12.32
N LEU A 207 -14.06 2.21 -12.71
CA LEU A 207 -14.99 2.85 -11.79
C LEU A 207 -16.15 1.94 -11.36
N ARG A 208 -16.71 1.14 -12.28
CA ARG A 208 -17.77 0.17 -11.96
C ARG A 208 -17.30 -0.89 -10.97
N ARG A 209 -16.05 -1.34 -11.11
CA ARG A 209 -15.45 -2.33 -10.21
C ARG A 209 -15.14 -1.72 -8.84
N PHE A 210 -14.69 -0.48 -8.82
CA PHE A 210 -14.39 0.27 -7.61
C PHE A 210 -15.63 0.50 -6.74
N LEU A 211 -16.76 0.84 -7.35
CA LEU A 211 -18.03 1.09 -6.64
C LEU A 211 -18.79 -0.21 -6.29
N GLY A 212 -18.21 -1.39 -6.51
CA GLY A 212 -18.85 -2.67 -6.21
C GLY A 212 -20.08 -2.98 -7.09
N MET A 213 -20.28 -2.22 -8.16
CA MET A 213 -21.44 -2.39 -9.05
C MET A 213 -21.32 -3.63 -9.93
N PRO A 214 -22.44 -4.31 -10.25
CA PRO A 214 -22.44 -5.46 -11.12
C PRO A 214 -21.86 -5.08 -12.49
N THR A 215 -20.73 -5.64 -12.87
CA THR A 215 -20.28 -5.60 -14.25
C THR A 215 -21.15 -6.53 -15.08
N GLU A 216 -21.48 -6.20 -16.34
CA GLU A 216 -22.25 -7.08 -17.25
C GLU A 216 -21.52 -8.39 -17.62
N VAL A 217 -20.31 -8.59 -17.13
CA VAL A 217 -19.65 -9.89 -17.20
C VAL A 217 -20.36 -10.80 -16.20
N PRO A 218 -21.02 -11.88 -16.65
CA PRO A 218 -21.71 -12.78 -15.76
C PRO A 218 -20.72 -13.30 -14.73
N PHE A 219 -21.02 -13.01 -13.46
CA PHE A 219 -20.22 -13.48 -12.33
C PHE A 219 -20.26 -15.01 -12.36
N ASN A 220 -19.20 -15.62 -12.81
CA ASN A 220 -19.08 -17.06 -12.71
C ASN A 220 -18.94 -17.40 -11.23
N LYS A 221 -20.02 -17.89 -10.61
CA LYS A 221 -20.11 -18.23 -9.18
C LYS A 221 -19.03 -19.22 -8.70
N SER A 222 -18.24 -19.79 -9.59
CA SER A 222 -17.12 -20.67 -9.28
C SER A 222 -15.80 -19.94 -8.94
N HIS A 223 -15.72 -18.61 -9.15
CA HIS A 223 -14.56 -17.81 -8.81
C HIS A 223 -14.96 -16.69 -7.83
N VAL A 224 -14.73 -16.94 -6.55
CA VAL A 224 -14.67 -15.84 -5.57
C VAL A 224 -13.32 -15.17 -5.77
N GLU A 225 -13.24 -14.25 -6.73
CA GLU A 225 -12.19 -13.23 -6.65
C GLU A 225 -12.56 -12.31 -5.50
N ILE A 226 -11.82 -12.41 -4.41
CA ILE A 226 -11.78 -11.34 -3.42
C ILE A 226 -11.09 -10.19 -4.16
N GLY A 227 -11.89 -9.34 -4.79
CA GLY A 227 -11.39 -8.15 -5.44
C GLY A 227 -10.81 -7.26 -4.35
N TYR A 228 -9.52 -6.95 -4.44
CA TYR A 228 -8.96 -5.81 -3.75
C TYR A 228 -9.67 -4.57 -4.27
N SER A 229 -10.50 -3.96 -3.45
CA SER A 229 -10.92 -2.59 -3.66
C SER A 229 -9.79 -1.72 -3.13
N ASP A 230 -8.82 -1.44 -3.99
CA ASP A 230 -7.81 -0.42 -3.71
C ASP A 230 -8.50 0.94 -3.88
N ALA A 231 -8.95 1.52 -2.78
CA ALA A 231 -9.31 2.92 -2.68
C ALA A 231 -8.08 3.73 -2.27
#